data_d360774a874568fd33e768b039f03ca2
#
_entry.id   d360774a874568fd33e768b039f03ca2
#
_cell.length_a   1.000
_cell.length_b   1.000
_cell.length_c   1.000
_cell.angle_alpha   90.00
_cell.angle_beta   90.00
_cell.angle_gamma   90.00
#
_symmetry.space_group_name_H-M   'P 1'
#
loop_
_entity.id
_entity.type
_entity.pdbx_description
1 polymer ?
#
loop_
_entity_poly.entity_id
_entity_poly.type
_entity_poly.pdbx_seq_one_letter_code
_entity_poly.pdbx_strand_id
1 'polypeptide(L)'
;MNEAKDSKNVSKAVIIKENGALLLLRSAGEKFPNKWDLPGGHIHVGEDPKDGLVREVKEETGVTLTEPIEKLYEEGNITFYKAQMPDQKITLSHEHDDHKFVTKDSVPDNTSAKFKRAIKKAL
;
A
#
# COMPACT_ATOMS: atom_id res chain seq x y z
N MET A 1 19.73 6.22 -22.61
CA MET A 1 18.66 5.38 -22.14
C MET A 1 18.15 5.85 -20.79
N ASN A 2 16.89 5.94 -20.67
CA ASN A 2 16.31 6.51 -19.48
C ASN A 2 15.49 5.47 -18.76
N GLU A 3 16.07 4.91 -17.73
CA GLU A 3 15.28 4.15 -16.79
C GLU A 3 14.54 5.11 -15.89
N ALA A 4 13.33 4.76 -15.56
CA ALA A 4 12.58 5.49 -14.57
C ALA A 4 13.31 5.34 -13.23
N LYS A 5 13.58 6.47 -12.59
CA LYS A 5 14.21 6.47 -11.28
C LYS A 5 13.15 6.69 -10.21
N ASP A 6 13.33 6.04 -9.07
CA ASP A 6 12.48 6.29 -7.94
C ASP A 6 12.76 7.67 -7.37
N SER A 7 11.71 8.39 -7.08
CA SER A 7 11.80 9.59 -6.28
C SER A 7 11.83 9.19 -4.80
N LYS A 8 11.99 10.17 -3.92
CA LYS A 8 11.88 9.92 -2.47
C LYS A 8 10.44 9.77 -2.03
N ASN A 9 9.49 10.14 -2.89
CA ASN A 9 8.08 10.14 -2.54
C ASN A 9 7.48 8.75 -2.65
N VAL A 10 6.59 8.44 -1.71
CA VAL A 10 5.93 7.15 -1.60
C VAL A 10 4.43 7.36 -1.61
N SER A 11 3.71 6.51 -2.33
CA SER A 11 2.26 6.43 -2.23
C SER A 11 1.86 5.10 -1.61
N LYS A 12 0.97 5.15 -0.62
CA LYS A 12 0.44 3.97 0.05
C LYS A 12 -1.08 4.01 0.03
N ALA A 13 -1.70 2.84 -0.04
CA ALA A 13 -3.15 2.73 -0.09
C ALA A 13 -3.71 1.96 1.09
N VAL A 14 -4.78 2.48 1.67
CA VAL A 14 -5.67 1.71 2.54
C VAL A 14 -6.74 1.13 1.62
N ILE A 15 -6.60 -0.13 1.28
CA ILE A 15 -7.51 -0.85 0.36
C ILE A 15 -8.54 -1.57 1.21
N ILE A 16 -9.80 -1.17 1.07
CA ILE A 16 -10.87 -1.55 2.00
C ILE A 16 -11.78 -2.61 1.39
N LYS A 17 -11.97 -3.68 2.15
CA LYS A 17 -12.98 -4.71 1.88
C LYS A 17 -13.82 -4.85 3.14
N GLU A 18 -15.12 -4.58 3.01
CA GLU A 18 -16.01 -4.53 4.17
C GLU A 18 -15.48 -3.48 5.16
N ASN A 19 -15.16 -3.86 6.39
CA ASN A 19 -14.59 -2.94 7.40
C ASN A 19 -13.11 -3.21 7.67
N GLY A 20 -12.42 -3.86 6.73
CA GLY A 20 -11.01 -4.23 6.88
C GLY A 20 -10.11 -3.57 5.85
N ALA A 21 -8.86 -3.35 6.23
CA ALA A 21 -7.81 -2.80 5.38
C ALA A 21 -6.79 -3.88 5.04
N LEU A 22 -6.36 -3.91 3.79
CA LEU A 22 -5.37 -4.88 3.31
C LEU A 22 -3.98 -4.56 3.82
N LEU A 23 -3.35 -5.53 4.46
CA LEU A 23 -1.94 -5.48 4.86
C LEU A 23 -1.18 -6.61 4.19
N LEU A 24 0.09 -6.33 3.87
CA LEU A 24 1.02 -7.26 3.24
C LEU A 24 2.20 -7.49 4.17
N LEU A 25 2.60 -8.76 4.36
CA LEU A 25 3.73 -9.10 5.22
C LEU A 25 5.02 -9.10 4.43
N ARG A 26 5.97 -8.26 4.81
CA ARG A 26 7.25 -8.13 4.10
C ARG A 26 8.08 -9.40 4.25
N SER A 27 8.67 -9.83 3.13
CA SER A 27 9.52 -11.04 3.07
C SER A 27 10.84 -10.83 3.80
N ALA A 28 11.46 -11.93 4.20
CA ALA A 28 12.72 -11.92 4.93
C ALA A 28 13.87 -11.25 4.17
N GLY A 29 13.85 -11.27 2.83
CA GLY A 29 14.88 -10.66 2.00
C GLY A 29 14.70 -9.16 1.77
N GLU A 30 13.61 -8.57 2.27
CA GLU A 30 13.29 -7.16 2.06
C GLU A 30 13.72 -6.32 3.26
N LYS A 31 13.74 -4.99 3.07
CA LYS A 31 13.92 -4.06 4.19
C LYS A 31 12.77 -4.24 5.17
N PHE A 32 13.05 -4.11 6.45
CA PHE A 32 12.07 -4.27 7.52
C PHE A 32 11.30 -5.59 7.38
N PRO A 33 12.02 -6.74 7.37
CA PRO A 33 11.36 -8.02 7.19
C PRO A 33 10.40 -8.33 8.34
N ASN A 34 9.38 -9.13 8.04
CA ASN A 34 8.36 -9.54 9.00
C ASN A 34 7.56 -8.38 9.59
N LYS A 35 7.48 -7.26 8.86
CA LYS A 35 6.61 -6.13 9.21
C LYS A 35 5.41 -6.14 8.28
N TRP A 36 4.25 -5.80 8.84
CA TRP A 36 3.05 -5.58 8.04
C TRP A 36 3.09 -4.20 7.40
N ASP A 37 2.72 -4.15 6.14
CA ASP A 37 2.93 -2.99 5.28
C ASP A 37 1.63 -2.68 4.53
N LEU A 38 1.40 -1.40 4.25
CA LEU A 38 0.33 -1.03 3.33
C LEU A 38 0.82 -1.20 1.89
N PRO A 39 -0.06 -1.60 0.96
CA PRO A 39 0.30 -1.67 -0.45
C PRO A 39 0.71 -0.31 -1.00
N GLY A 40 1.67 -0.31 -1.89
CA GLY A 40 2.21 0.90 -2.52
C GLY A 40 3.71 0.93 -2.43
N GLY A 41 4.32 1.99 -2.93
CA GLY A 41 5.77 2.11 -2.94
C GLY A 41 6.23 3.43 -3.52
N HIS A 42 7.50 3.46 -3.89
CA HIS A 42 8.14 4.66 -4.42
C HIS A 42 7.55 5.05 -5.77
N ILE A 43 7.32 6.35 -5.93
CA ILE A 43 6.85 6.95 -7.17
C ILE A 43 8.06 7.23 -8.05
N HIS A 44 7.95 6.96 -9.34
CA HIS A 44 9.01 7.32 -10.27
C HIS A 44 9.06 8.83 -10.44
N VAL A 45 10.25 9.36 -10.72
CA VAL A 45 10.42 10.78 -11.00
C VAL A 45 9.56 11.15 -12.21
N GLY A 46 8.71 12.17 -12.04
CA GLY A 46 7.81 12.63 -13.10
C GLY A 46 6.49 11.87 -13.21
N GLU A 47 6.33 10.81 -12.42
CA GLU A 47 5.09 10.03 -12.40
C GLU A 47 4.06 10.70 -11.49
N ASP A 48 2.79 10.72 -11.91
CA ASP A 48 1.71 11.17 -11.03
C ASP A 48 1.61 10.22 -9.83
N PRO A 49 1.49 10.75 -8.59
CA PRO A 49 1.46 9.90 -7.40
C PRO A 49 0.35 8.85 -7.38
N LYS A 50 -0.82 9.17 -7.90
CA LYS A 50 -1.92 8.19 -7.98
C LYS A 50 -1.62 7.10 -9.01
N ASP A 51 -1.05 7.47 -10.15
CA ASP A 51 -0.64 6.51 -11.17
C ASP A 51 0.44 5.58 -10.64
N GLY A 52 1.39 6.13 -9.88
CA GLY A 52 2.42 5.33 -9.23
C GLY A 52 1.86 4.36 -8.22
N LEU A 53 0.84 4.79 -7.45
CA LEU A 53 0.14 3.91 -6.53
C LEU A 53 -0.50 2.74 -7.27
N VAL A 54 -1.24 3.01 -8.33
CA VAL A 54 -1.91 1.96 -9.12
C VAL A 54 -0.88 0.97 -9.66
N ARG A 55 0.23 1.48 -10.19
CA ARG A 55 1.33 0.64 -10.69
C ARG A 55 1.91 -0.25 -9.59
N GLU A 56 2.26 0.33 -8.44
CA GLU A 56 2.86 -0.41 -7.32
C GLU A 56 1.93 -1.48 -6.77
N VAL A 57 0.65 -1.15 -6.59
CA VAL A 57 -0.33 -2.12 -6.10
C VAL A 57 -0.45 -3.29 -7.08
N LYS A 58 -0.45 -3.00 -8.39
CA LYS A 58 -0.50 -4.04 -9.41
C LYS A 58 0.73 -4.95 -9.36
N GLU A 59 1.91 -4.35 -9.18
CA GLU A 59 3.16 -5.12 -9.07
C GLU A 59 3.18 -6.02 -7.84
N GLU A 60 2.69 -5.51 -6.70
CA GLU A 60 2.75 -6.23 -5.43
C GLU A 60 1.67 -7.28 -5.26
N THR A 61 0.49 -7.04 -5.78
CA THR A 61 -0.69 -7.86 -5.48
C THR A 61 -1.41 -8.41 -6.71
N GLY A 62 -1.05 -7.98 -7.90
CA GLY A 62 -1.79 -8.32 -9.11
C GLY A 62 -3.11 -7.59 -9.26
N VAL A 63 -3.49 -6.76 -8.28
CA VAL A 63 -4.77 -6.06 -8.26
C VAL A 63 -4.68 -4.74 -9.01
N THR A 64 -5.66 -4.48 -9.87
CA THR A 64 -5.78 -3.19 -10.56
C THR A 64 -6.82 -2.36 -9.83
N LEU A 65 -6.37 -1.33 -9.11
CA LEU A 65 -7.28 -0.40 -8.43
C LEU A 65 -8.05 0.42 -9.45
N THR A 66 -9.30 0.72 -9.12
CA THR A 66 -10.16 1.58 -9.93
C THR A 66 -10.68 2.75 -9.10
N GLU A 67 -11.03 3.84 -9.79
CA GLU A 67 -11.64 4.98 -9.12
C GLU A 67 -12.95 4.61 -8.44
N PRO A 68 -13.30 5.24 -7.31
CA PRO A 68 -12.58 6.36 -6.70
C PRO A 68 -11.35 5.93 -5.91
N ILE A 69 -10.27 6.67 -6.09
CA ILE A 69 -9.04 6.54 -5.30
C ILE A 69 -8.82 7.91 -4.65
N GLU A 70 -9.14 8.00 -3.38
CA GLU A 70 -9.19 9.27 -2.66
C GLU A 70 -7.93 9.52 -1.86
N LYS A 71 -7.34 10.71 -2.01
CA LYS A 71 -6.24 11.13 -1.15
C LYS A 71 -6.76 11.37 0.26
N LEU A 72 -6.11 10.75 1.25
CA LEU A 72 -6.44 10.95 2.66
C LEU A 72 -5.63 12.10 3.24
N TYR A 73 -4.31 12.00 3.20
CA TYR A 73 -3.40 13.01 3.75
C TYR A 73 -1.95 12.61 3.41
N GLU A 74 -1.03 13.49 3.78
CA GLU A 74 0.40 13.24 3.64
C GLU A 74 1.07 13.22 5.00
N GLU A 75 2.06 12.36 5.14
CA GLU A 75 2.90 12.32 6.33
C GLU A 75 4.34 12.09 5.86
N GLY A 76 5.21 13.09 6.09
CA GLY A 76 6.57 13.04 5.57
C GLY A 76 6.56 12.96 4.04
N ASN A 77 7.24 11.97 3.50
CA ASN A 77 7.28 11.75 2.05
C ASN A 77 6.21 10.76 1.56
N ILE A 78 5.26 10.41 2.41
CA ILE A 78 4.23 9.43 2.08
C ILE A 78 2.90 10.13 1.85
N THR A 79 2.26 9.86 0.72
CA THR A 79 0.86 10.23 0.46
C THR A 79 0.00 8.99 0.63
N PHE A 80 -1.00 9.09 1.50
CA PHE A 80 -1.94 7.99 1.76
C PHE A 80 -3.22 8.19 0.98
N TYR A 81 -3.69 7.10 0.40
CA TYR A 81 -4.93 7.04 -0.38
C TYR A 81 -5.86 5.98 0.19
N LYS A 82 -7.13 6.09 -0.13
CA LYS A 82 -8.17 5.14 0.24
C LYS A 82 -8.85 4.67 -1.03
N ALA A 83 -9.05 3.37 -1.15
CA ALA A 83 -9.72 2.77 -2.29
C ALA A 83 -10.46 1.50 -1.86
N GLN A 84 -11.46 1.10 -2.62
CA GLN A 84 -12.15 -0.17 -2.37
C GLN A 84 -11.37 -1.32 -2.99
N MET A 85 -11.37 -2.46 -2.32
CA MET A 85 -10.82 -3.68 -2.90
C MET A 85 -11.72 -4.13 -4.04
N PRO A 86 -11.20 -4.21 -5.28
CA PRO A 86 -12.00 -4.74 -6.38
C PRO A 86 -12.17 -6.26 -6.25
N ASP A 87 -13.14 -6.81 -6.96
CA ASP A 87 -13.36 -8.26 -6.99
C ASP A 87 -12.32 -8.93 -7.87
N GLN A 88 -11.12 -9.04 -7.34
CA GLN A 88 -9.94 -9.57 -8.03
C GLN A 88 -9.14 -10.44 -7.06
N LYS A 89 -8.46 -11.42 -7.61
CA LYS A 89 -7.59 -12.30 -6.83
C LYS A 89 -6.29 -11.58 -6.49
N ILE A 90 -5.83 -11.75 -5.25
CA ILE A 90 -4.52 -11.26 -4.81
C ILE A 90 -3.48 -12.33 -5.12
N THR A 91 -2.44 -11.93 -5.86
CA THR A 91 -1.28 -12.77 -6.17
C THR A 91 -0.04 -11.98 -5.76
N LEU A 92 0.60 -12.37 -4.66
CA LEU A 92 1.70 -11.61 -4.10
C LEU A 92 2.97 -11.74 -4.94
N SER A 93 3.73 -10.64 -5.01
CA SER A 93 5.09 -10.66 -5.55
C SER A 93 6.03 -11.30 -4.52
N HIS A 94 7.30 -11.49 -4.90
CA HIS A 94 8.32 -12.05 -4.00
C HIS A 94 8.64 -11.13 -2.81
N GLU A 95 8.20 -9.88 -2.82
CA GLU A 95 8.49 -8.91 -1.76
C GLU A 95 7.64 -9.13 -0.51
N HIS A 96 6.54 -9.88 -0.63
CA HIS A 96 5.62 -10.12 0.46
C HIS A 96 5.26 -11.61 0.55
N ASP A 97 5.19 -12.11 1.78
CA ASP A 97 4.93 -13.53 2.05
C ASP A 97 3.47 -13.84 2.34
N ASP A 98 2.70 -12.85 2.78
CA ASP A 98 1.32 -13.08 3.21
C ASP A 98 0.52 -11.79 3.10
N HIS A 99 -0.79 -11.92 3.15
CA HIS A 99 -1.69 -10.77 3.18
C HIS A 99 -2.88 -11.07 4.08
N LYS A 100 -3.49 -10.02 4.62
CA LYS A 100 -4.75 -10.13 5.36
C LYS A 100 -5.47 -8.81 5.40
N PHE A 101 -6.77 -8.86 5.67
CA PHE A 101 -7.56 -7.67 5.94
C PHE A 101 -7.71 -7.52 7.46
N VAL A 102 -7.45 -6.33 7.96
CA VAL A 102 -7.53 -6.05 9.40
C VAL A 102 -8.50 -4.92 9.68
N THR A 103 -9.23 -5.03 10.78
CA THR A 103 -10.05 -3.90 11.27
C THR A 103 -9.14 -2.91 11.98
N LYS A 104 -9.65 -1.71 12.26
CA LYS A 104 -8.86 -0.69 12.95
C LYS A 104 -8.39 -1.11 14.34
N ASP A 105 -9.08 -2.07 14.96
CA ASP A 105 -8.75 -2.56 16.29
C ASP A 105 -7.90 -3.83 16.28
N SER A 106 -7.64 -4.40 15.11
CA SER A 106 -6.89 -5.65 14.98
C SER A 106 -5.59 -5.50 14.19
N VAL A 107 -5.07 -4.27 14.10
CA VAL A 107 -3.81 -4.02 13.40
C VAL A 107 -2.66 -4.65 14.19
N PRO A 108 -1.83 -5.50 13.55
CA PRO A 108 -0.72 -6.13 14.26
C PRO A 108 0.28 -5.14 14.82
N ASP A 109 0.89 -5.49 15.97
CA ASP A 109 1.89 -4.64 16.63
C ASP A 109 3.09 -4.35 15.73
N ASN A 110 3.48 -5.31 14.89
CA ASN A 110 4.59 -5.14 13.95
C ASN A 110 4.19 -4.40 12.67
N THR A 111 3.33 -3.41 12.82
CA THR A 111 2.93 -2.48 11.77
C THR A 111 3.44 -1.10 12.15
N SER A 112 4.02 -0.37 11.19
CA SER A 112 4.50 0.99 11.41
C SER A 112 3.41 1.89 11.99
N ALA A 113 3.78 2.78 12.91
CA ALA A 113 2.83 3.74 13.49
C ALA A 113 2.16 4.61 12.42
N LYS A 114 2.89 4.99 11.40
CA LYS A 114 2.35 5.78 10.27
C LYS A 114 1.21 5.04 9.58
N PHE A 115 1.37 3.74 9.38
CA PHE A 115 0.37 2.92 8.71
C PHE A 115 -0.84 2.68 9.61
N LYS A 116 -0.61 2.50 10.91
CA LYS A 116 -1.71 2.38 11.89
C LYS A 116 -2.57 3.63 11.88
N ARG A 117 -1.94 4.82 11.81
CA ARG A 117 -2.67 6.10 11.74
C ARG A 117 -3.51 6.20 10.47
N ALA A 118 -2.94 5.79 9.33
CA ALA A 118 -3.65 5.83 8.06
C ALA A 118 -4.88 4.91 8.08
N ILE A 119 -4.73 3.72 8.63
CA ILE A 119 -5.83 2.75 8.74
C ILE A 119 -6.95 3.32 9.61
N LYS A 120 -6.61 3.90 10.77
CA LYS A 120 -7.61 4.52 11.65
C LYS A 120 -8.36 5.64 10.96
N LYS A 121 -7.65 6.45 10.16
CA LYS A 121 -8.27 7.58 9.47
C LYS A 121 -9.21 7.10 8.36
N ALA A 122 -8.88 6.00 7.71
CA ALA A 122 -9.65 5.48 6.57
C ALA A 122 -10.87 4.65 6.98
N LEU A 123 -10.83 3.98 8.13
CA LEU A 123 -11.89 3.06 8.57
C LEU A 123 -12.89 3.66 9.55
#